data_49f6296b57cd889b5784e0ba5c349957
#
_entry.id   49f6296b57cd889b5784e0ba5c349957
#
_cell.length_a   1.000
_cell.length_b   1.000
_cell.length_c   1.000
_cell.angle_alpha   90.00
_cell.angle_beta   90.00
_cell.angle_gamma   90.00
#
_symmetry.space_group_name_H-M   'P 1'
#
loop_
_entity.id
_entity.type
_entity.pdbx_description
1 polymer ?
#
loop_
_entity_poly.entity_id
_entity_poly.type
_entity_poly.pdbx_seq_one_letter_code
_entity_poly.pdbx_strand_id
1 'polypeptide(L)' 'PKNKNLYGFMQPEGFPMRGKVSKDITSEGGRVAFRGSYWKARALQGEFIPEGSVVQIVRQEGATLIVKLISLPIQNDR' A
#
# COMPACT_ATOMS: atom_id res chain seq x y z
N PRO A 1 21.82 -13.59 -9.07
CA PRO A 1 21.86 -13.40 -9.06
C PRO A 1 21.47 -13.18 -8.82
N LYS A 2 21.38 -13.28 -8.89
CA LYS A 2 21.27 -12.99 -8.86
C LYS A 2 20.70 -12.44 -8.74
N ASN A 3 20.38 -12.34 -8.74
CA ASN A 3 20.10 -11.71 -8.77
C ASN A 3 19.31 -11.34 -8.43
N LYS A 4 18.95 -11.42 -8.26
CA LYS A 4 18.49 -11.06 -8.00
C LYS A 4 18.10 -10.36 -7.83
N ASN A 5 18.13 -10.10 -7.93
CA ASN A 5 17.98 -9.30 -7.86
C ASN A 5 17.76 -8.72 -8.31
N LEU A 6 17.73 -8.83 -8.71
CA LEU A 6 17.54 -8.17 -9.39
C LEU A 6 16.66 -7.60 -9.51
N TYR A 7 15.87 -7.55 -9.37
CA TYR A 7 15.12 -6.85 -9.39
C TYR A 7 14.71 -6.45 -8.51
N GLY A 8 14.58 -6.96 -8.02
CA GLY A 8 14.45 -6.55 -7.13
C GLY A 8 15.07 -5.72 -6.59
N PHE A 9 15.56 -5.77 -6.90
CA PHE A 9 16.16 -5.02 -6.77
C PHE A 9 15.95 -4.20 -7.04
N MET A 10 15.65 -4.50 -7.56
CA MET A 10 15.41 -3.60 -7.96
C MET A 10 14.74 -2.68 -7.29
N GLN A 11 14.32 -2.72 -6.19
CA GLN A 11 13.72 -1.89 -5.44
C GLN A 11 14.66 -1.46 -4.45
N PRO A 12 15.34 -0.42 -4.61
CA PRO A 12 16.23 0.10 -3.64
C PRO A 12 15.48 0.37 -2.41
N GLU A 13 16.08 0.22 -1.26
CA GLU A 13 15.40 0.41 -0.10
C GLU A 13 14.92 1.76 0.09
N GLY A 14 15.40 2.75 -0.47
CA GLY A 14 14.89 4.07 -0.31
C GLY A 14 13.70 4.38 -1.14
N PHE A 15 13.23 3.44 -1.95
CA PHE A 15 12.10 3.69 -2.81
C PHE A 15 11.03 2.67 -2.60
N PRO A 16 10.40 2.66 -1.44
CA PRO A 16 9.33 1.71 -1.22
C PRO A 16 8.16 2.08 -2.12
N MET A 17 7.40 1.11 -2.52
CA MET A 17 6.21 1.36 -3.30
C MET A 17 5.12 1.80 -2.35
N ARG A 18 4.66 3.01 -2.51
CA ARG A 18 3.66 3.59 -1.63
C ARG A 18 2.42 3.96 -2.36
N GLY A 19 1.31 3.83 -1.68
CA GLY A 19 0.04 4.27 -2.21
C GLY A 19 -0.70 5.05 -1.15
N LYS A 20 -1.84 5.59 -1.52
CA LYS A 20 -2.67 6.32 -0.58
C LYS A 20 -4.04 5.68 -0.57
N VAL A 21 -4.56 5.43 0.62
CA VAL A 21 -5.85 4.76 0.74
C VAL A 21 -6.94 5.70 0.23
N SER A 22 -7.70 5.25 -0.75
CA SER A 22 -8.77 6.04 -1.34
C SER A 22 -10.12 5.61 -0.83
N LYS A 23 -10.21 4.48 -0.15
CA LYS A 23 -11.43 4.02 0.48
C LYS A 23 -11.02 3.20 1.67
N ASP A 24 -11.62 3.43 2.83
CA ASP A 24 -11.23 2.72 4.06
C ASP A 24 -10.99 1.26 3.78
N ILE A 25 -9.91 0.72 4.33
CA ILE A 25 -9.60 -0.69 4.20
C ILE A 25 -10.09 -1.38 5.46
N THR A 26 -11.07 -2.24 5.28
CA THR A 26 -11.68 -2.97 6.39
C THR A 26 -11.38 -4.44 6.22
N SER A 27 -11.97 -5.26 7.06
CA SER A 27 -11.79 -6.70 6.91
C SER A 27 -12.33 -7.20 5.58
N GLU A 28 -13.17 -6.41 4.91
CA GLU A 28 -13.69 -6.79 3.62
C GLU A 28 -12.93 -6.15 2.48
N GLY A 29 -11.85 -5.44 2.79
CA GLY A 29 -11.04 -4.81 1.76
C GLY A 29 -11.33 -3.34 1.64
N GLY A 30 -10.64 -2.69 0.76
CA GLY A 30 -10.81 -1.28 0.48
C GLY A 30 -10.12 -0.96 -0.83
N ARG A 31 -9.58 0.26 -0.94
CA ARG A 31 -9.00 0.66 -2.20
C ARG A 31 -7.85 1.62 -1.97
N VAL A 32 -6.82 1.51 -2.79
CA VAL A 32 -5.70 2.43 -2.75
C VAL A 32 -5.47 3.04 -4.11
N ALA A 33 -4.96 4.25 -4.12
CA ALA A 33 -4.50 4.91 -5.33
C ALA A 33 -3.00 4.65 -5.42
N PHE A 34 -2.57 4.12 -6.56
CA PHE A 34 -1.19 3.76 -6.73
C PHE A 34 -0.85 3.90 -8.20
N ARG A 35 0.15 4.72 -8.49
CA ARG A 35 0.60 4.92 -9.87
C ARG A 35 -0.51 5.32 -10.81
N GLY A 36 -1.33 6.24 -10.36
CA GLY A 36 -2.36 6.80 -11.22
C GLY A 36 -3.60 5.95 -11.38
N SER A 37 -3.70 4.85 -10.68
CA SER A 37 -4.86 3.97 -10.79
C SER A 37 -5.36 3.62 -9.41
N TYR A 38 -6.57 3.09 -9.35
CA TYR A 38 -7.15 2.63 -8.10
C TYR A 38 -7.14 1.12 -8.11
N TRP A 39 -6.76 0.54 -6.99
CA TRP A 39 -6.63 -0.90 -6.86
C TRP A 39 -7.37 -1.38 -5.65
N LYS A 40 -7.96 -2.55 -5.72
CA LYS A 40 -8.46 -3.18 -4.52
C LYS A 40 -7.31 -3.39 -3.58
N ALA A 41 -7.54 -3.27 -2.30
CA ALA A 41 -6.47 -3.41 -1.33
C ALA A 41 -6.95 -4.13 -0.09
N ARG A 42 -6.06 -4.85 0.53
CA ARG A 42 -6.32 -5.50 1.80
C ARG A 42 -5.14 -5.26 2.70
N ALA A 43 -5.41 -5.10 3.99
CA ALA A 43 -4.33 -4.89 4.95
C ALA A 43 -3.62 -6.20 5.21
N LEU A 44 -2.31 -6.15 5.33
CA LEU A 44 -1.51 -7.34 5.50
C LEU A 44 -1.92 -8.16 6.71
N GLN A 45 -2.29 -7.50 7.80
CA GLN A 45 -2.68 -8.20 8.99
C GLN A 45 -4.15 -8.04 9.31
N GLY A 46 -4.93 -7.61 8.36
CA GLY A 46 -6.36 -7.48 8.57
C GLY A 46 -6.79 -6.25 9.35
N GLU A 47 -5.85 -5.34 9.62
CA GLU A 47 -6.16 -4.17 10.40
C GLU A 47 -6.97 -3.16 9.60
N PHE A 48 -7.65 -2.27 10.27
CA PHE A 48 -8.39 -1.21 9.62
C PHE A 48 -7.44 -0.09 9.23
N ILE A 49 -7.51 0.38 8.00
CA ILE A 49 -6.68 1.50 7.55
C ILE A 49 -7.60 2.54 6.94
N PRO A 50 -7.70 3.71 7.54
CA PRO A 50 -8.66 4.72 7.05
C PRO A 50 -8.21 5.41 5.78
N GLU A 51 -9.19 5.91 5.08
CA GLU A 51 -8.96 6.67 3.87
C GLU A 51 -8.01 7.82 4.16
N GLY A 52 -7.11 8.10 3.24
CA GLY A 52 -6.11 9.16 3.40
C GLY A 52 -4.80 8.68 3.97
N SER A 53 -4.76 7.45 4.47
CA SER A 53 -3.52 6.91 5.02
C SER A 53 -2.52 6.63 3.91
N VAL A 54 -1.25 6.67 4.26
CA VAL A 54 -0.19 6.27 3.33
C VAL A 54 0.19 4.84 3.68
N VAL A 55 0.26 4.00 2.69
CA VAL A 55 0.56 2.59 2.89
C VAL A 55 1.70 2.15 1.99
N GLN A 56 2.37 1.11 2.40
CA GLN A 56 3.39 0.49 1.60
C GLN A 56 2.75 -0.69 0.89
N ILE A 57 3.02 -0.85 -0.40
CA ILE A 57 2.53 -1.98 -1.16
C ILE A 57 3.47 -3.14 -0.87
N VAL A 58 2.97 -4.17 -0.23
CA VAL A 58 3.79 -5.31 0.16
C VAL A 58 3.89 -6.30 -0.99
N ARG A 59 2.77 -6.60 -1.61
CA ARG A 59 2.77 -7.50 -2.75
C ARG A 59 1.43 -7.42 -3.46
N GLN A 60 1.33 -8.02 -4.59
CA GLN A 60 0.09 -8.09 -5.35
C GLN A 60 -0.39 -9.52 -5.36
N GLU A 61 -1.66 -9.70 -5.11
CA GLU A 61 -2.27 -11.02 -5.17
C GLU A 61 -3.45 -10.90 -6.12
N GLY A 62 -3.27 -11.37 -7.34
CA GLY A 62 -4.30 -11.19 -8.36
C GLY A 62 -4.50 -9.72 -8.64
N ALA A 63 -5.71 -9.25 -8.51
CA ALA A 63 -6.03 -7.85 -8.74
C ALA A 63 -6.03 -7.04 -7.45
N THR A 64 -5.57 -7.61 -6.35
CA THR A 64 -5.62 -6.96 -5.06
C THR A 64 -4.20 -6.66 -4.59
N LEU A 65 -4.00 -5.48 -4.04
CA LEU A 65 -2.71 -5.14 -3.45
C LEU A 65 -2.78 -5.38 -1.96
N ILE A 66 -1.74 -6.01 -1.43
CA ILE A 66 -1.64 -6.23 0.01
C ILE A 66 -0.76 -5.13 0.54
N VAL A 67 -1.26 -4.40 1.50
CA VAL A 67 -0.62 -3.18 1.95
C VAL A 67 -0.45 -3.16 3.46
N LYS A 68 0.46 -2.34 3.92
CA LYS A 68 0.58 -2.10 5.36
C LYS A 68 0.70 -0.63 5.60
N LEU A 69 0.24 -0.20 6.76
CA LEU A 69 0.19 1.22 7.09
C LEU A 69 1.57 1.80 7.28
N ILE A 70 1.82 2.95 6.69
CA ILE A 70 3.01 3.73 6.96
C ILE A 70 2.64 4.91 7.84
N SER A 71 1.63 5.67 7.47
CA SER A 71 1.22 6.79 8.30
C SER A 71 -0.25 7.08 8.11
N LEU A 72 -0.88 7.48 9.19
CA LEU A 72 -2.29 7.85 9.16
C LEU A 72 -2.47 9.19 8.48
N PRO A 73 -3.70 9.51 8.11
CA PRO A 73 -3.94 10.77 7.44
C PRO A 73 -3.52 11.94 8.31
N ILE A 74 -3.04 12.98 7.70
CA ILE A 74 -2.67 14.15 8.42
C ILE A 74 -3.91 14.87 8.88
N GLN A 75 -3.96 15.21 10.17
CA GLN A 75 -5.08 15.88 10.69
C GLN A 75 -4.67 17.27 10.95
N ASN A 76 -5.18 18.19 10.23
CA ASN A 76 -4.77 19.49 10.38
C ASN A 76 -5.67 20.26 11.21
N ASP A 77 -5.46 20.42 12.42
CA ASP A 77 -6.35 21.02 13.23
C ASP A 77 -6.11 22.33 13.38
N ARG A 78 -5.94 23.02 13.00
CA ARG A 78 -5.69 24.26 13.20
C ARG A 78 -6.29 24.87 13.13
#